data_85a4df6c5716ac89b61a41756afe37b9
#
_entry.id   85a4df6c5716ac89b61a41756afe37b9
#
_cell.length_a   1.000
_cell.length_b   1.000
_cell.length_c   1.000
_cell.angle_alpha   90.00
_cell.angle_beta   90.00
_cell.angle_gamma   90.00
#
_symmetry.space_group_name_H-M   'P 1'
#
loop_
_entity.id
_entity.type
_entity.pdbx_description
1 polymer ?
#
loop_
_entity_poly.entity_id
_entity_poly.type
_entity_poly.pdbx_seq_one_letter_code
_entity_poly.pdbx_strand_id
1 'polypeptide(L)'
;MDIIHLLPDSVANQIAAGEVIQRPASCLKELVENSLDAGATRIQVIVRDAGRTLLQVIDNGIGMSEMDARLAFERHATSKIREAQDLFTLRTMGFRGEALPSICAVSQVEMMTRRAEDETGTLIEIHGSDVVRQEPCSCPVGTNIKVSNLFFNVPVRRKFLKTDQTELRNLLTEFYHIVLVYPKVNFTFVHNDEILLELPAGTEKQRIEAVFGNPKRNAFTSAFVDVHTETELVSIRGFVIKPENATRKAEQYFFVNGRYMRHPYFQKAVMTAYSGMLTADYQPSFFIYFDISPESIDVNIHPTKTEIKFADEQAIFQILMAAVREALGKFTLAPTIDFDTRGAIDIPMPSTDRVSRPQVVVDPTYNPFHTRGTIYPDKAPKSWESLYEGARTDRFADGPATPDRAQTAAMPLTEIDSGPLWQYNGKYILLPGEEGLTMIHQHRAHVTILYHRFLDQMAHSQGASQQLLFPEVISLSPDEMVLVGQIAEELRTIGFELEQLSPDSYSIQGVPSQIAAQSPVPVLQQILSCVRERGADTRAEWREQIALSLAQSAAIPVGKSLNEKEMRELVSSLMQIPTHRITPDGKTVLSLLSNEEIEKKF
;
A
#
# COMPACT_ATOMS: atom_id res chain seq x y z
N MET A 1 32.16 -45.76 11.27
CA MET A 1 31.32 -45.57 10.06
C MET A 1 31.19 -44.08 9.86
N ASP A 2 31.52 -43.61 8.66
CA ASP A 2 31.40 -42.19 8.33
C ASP A 2 29.91 -41.84 8.20
N ILE A 3 29.49 -40.76 8.87
CA ILE A 3 28.09 -40.36 8.97
C ILE A 3 27.73 -39.33 7.87
N ILE A 4 28.74 -38.65 7.31
CA ILE A 4 28.54 -37.61 6.29
C ILE A 4 28.57 -38.27 4.90
N HIS A 5 27.50 -38.06 4.13
CA HIS A 5 27.37 -38.53 2.75
C HIS A 5 27.09 -37.36 1.80
N LEU A 6 27.59 -37.47 0.57
CA LEU A 6 27.27 -36.55 -0.50
C LEU A 6 25.77 -36.78 -0.90
N LEU A 7 25.01 -35.70 -0.96
CA LEU A 7 23.61 -35.80 -1.40
C LEU A 7 23.54 -36.07 -2.92
N PRO A 8 22.57 -36.86 -3.39
CA PRO A 8 22.26 -36.92 -4.81
C PRO A 8 21.94 -35.54 -5.39
N ASP A 9 22.37 -35.26 -6.62
CA ASP A 9 22.19 -33.96 -7.28
C ASP A 9 20.72 -33.48 -7.30
N SER A 10 19.77 -34.38 -7.51
CA SER A 10 18.35 -34.09 -7.47
C SER A 10 17.87 -33.54 -6.12
N VAL A 11 18.38 -34.12 -5.01
CA VAL A 11 18.04 -33.66 -3.65
C VAL A 11 18.72 -32.33 -3.35
N ALA A 12 20.02 -32.19 -3.70
CA ALA A 12 20.76 -30.95 -3.56
C ALA A 12 20.07 -29.80 -4.35
N ASN A 13 19.59 -30.10 -5.56
CA ASN A 13 18.86 -29.16 -6.40
C ASN A 13 17.52 -28.73 -5.78
N GLN A 14 16.77 -29.67 -5.18
CA GLN A 14 15.50 -29.34 -4.50
C GLN A 14 15.71 -28.49 -3.23
N ILE A 15 16.79 -28.72 -2.48
CA ILE A 15 17.13 -27.93 -1.29
C ILE A 15 17.47 -26.49 -1.72
N ALA A 16 18.37 -26.33 -2.68
CA ALA A 16 18.76 -25.01 -3.18
C ALA A 16 17.60 -24.26 -3.87
N ALA A 17 16.78 -24.98 -4.66
CA ALA A 17 15.57 -24.40 -5.22
C ALA A 17 14.65 -23.81 -4.14
N GLY A 18 14.72 -24.33 -2.93
CA GLY A 18 13.94 -23.84 -1.82
C GLY A 18 14.30 -22.48 -1.27
N GLU A 19 15.52 -22.08 -1.46
CA GLU A 19 16.01 -20.77 -1.06
C GLU A 19 15.64 -19.68 -2.11
N VAL A 20 15.59 -20.07 -3.39
CA VAL A 20 15.34 -19.18 -4.52
C VAL A 20 13.85 -19.09 -4.85
N ILE A 21 13.17 -20.24 -5.00
CA ILE A 21 11.77 -20.31 -5.43
C ILE A 21 10.90 -20.75 -4.24
N GLN A 22 10.33 -19.77 -3.56
CA GLN A 22 9.45 -20.00 -2.41
C GLN A 22 7.97 -20.05 -2.80
N ARG A 23 7.57 -19.33 -3.88
CA ARG A 23 6.18 -19.19 -4.35
C ARG A 23 6.15 -18.87 -5.84
N PRO A 24 4.95 -18.91 -6.49
CA PRO A 24 4.80 -18.54 -7.90
C PRO A 24 5.32 -17.14 -8.24
N ALA A 25 5.16 -16.17 -7.35
CA ALA A 25 5.64 -14.81 -7.54
C ALA A 25 7.18 -14.73 -7.68
N SER A 26 7.93 -15.56 -6.95
CA SER A 26 9.40 -15.64 -7.10
C SER A 26 9.79 -16.19 -8.48
N CYS A 27 9.05 -17.19 -8.97
CA CYS A 27 9.26 -17.75 -10.31
C CYS A 27 8.96 -16.69 -11.39
N LEU A 28 7.82 -15.97 -11.29
CA LEU A 28 7.46 -14.89 -12.21
C LEU A 28 8.56 -13.83 -12.28
N LYS A 29 9.03 -13.36 -11.12
CA LYS A 29 10.08 -12.35 -11.01
C LYS A 29 11.32 -12.75 -11.80
N GLU A 30 11.88 -13.93 -11.54
CA GLU A 30 13.09 -14.41 -12.21
C GLU A 30 12.90 -14.56 -13.74
N LEU A 31 11.74 -15.06 -14.20
CA LEU A 31 11.47 -15.23 -15.63
C LEU A 31 11.34 -13.88 -16.34
N VAL A 32 10.60 -12.91 -15.76
CA VAL A 32 10.43 -11.59 -16.36
C VAL A 32 11.74 -10.79 -16.34
N GLU A 33 12.52 -10.88 -15.26
CA GLU A 33 13.84 -10.26 -15.19
C GLU A 33 14.80 -10.83 -16.26
N ASN A 34 14.75 -12.13 -16.54
CA ASN A 34 15.51 -12.74 -17.62
C ASN A 34 15.08 -12.25 -19.00
N SER A 35 13.78 -12.07 -19.24
CA SER A 35 13.26 -11.51 -20.49
C SER A 35 13.71 -10.06 -20.69
N LEU A 36 13.75 -9.26 -19.62
CA LEU A 36 14.27 -7.88 -19.65
C LEU A 36 15.78 -7.84 -19.93
N ASP A 37 16.55 -8.69 -19.27
CA ASP A 37 17.99 -8.83 -19.51
C ASP A 37 18.31 -9.31 -20.95
N ALA A 38 17.37 -10.05 -21.59
CA ALA A 38 17.43 -10.43 -23.00
C ALA A 38 17.01 -9.29 -23.97
N GLY A 39 16.76 -8.08 -23.46
CA GLY A 39 16.39 -6.92 -24.27
C GLY A 39 14.99 -6.97 -24.86
N ALA A 40 14.07 -7.70 -24.26
CA ALA A 40 12.69 -7.80 -24.74
C ALA A 40 11.99 -6.43 -24.71
N THR A 41 11.23 -6.15 -25.76
CA THR A 41 10.37 -4.96 -25.88
C THR A 41 8.89 -5.29 -25.70
N ARG A 42 8.54 -6.57 -25.70
CA ARG A 42 7.22 -7.08 -25.42
C ARG A 42 7.31 -8.35 -24.57
N ILE A 43 6.60 -8.35 -23.45
CA ILE A 43 6.55 -9.47 -22.51
C ILE A 43 5.10 -9.77 -22.21
N GLN A 44 4.69 -11.02 -22.41
CA GLN A 44 3.37 -11.52 -22.05
C GLN A 44 3.49 -12.57 -20.96
N VAL A 45 2.75 -12.37 -19.88
CA VAL A 45 2.65 -13.29 -18.75
C VAL A 45 1.27 -13.95 -18.78
N ILE A 46 1.23 -15.28 -18.77
CA ILE A 46 -0.01 -16.06 -18.71
C ILE A 46 0.01 -16.93 -17.47
N VAL A 47 -1.02 -16.82 -16.66
CA VAL A 47 -1.11 -17.50 -15.36
C VAL A 47 -2.43 -18.25 -15.28
N ARG A 48 -2.39 -19.51 -14.83
CA ARG A 48 -3.58 -20.29 -14.47
C ARG A 48 -3.47 -20.78 -13.02
N ASP A 49 -4.61 -20.75 -12.31
CA ASP A 49 -4.69 -21.12 -10.89
C ASP A 49 -3.60 -20.44 -10.05
N ALA A 50 -3.44 -19.12 -10.26
CA ALA A 50 -2.43 -18.29 -9.58
C ALA A 50 -0.99 -18.85 -9.67
N GLY A 51 -0.65 -19.47 -10.80
CA GLY A 51 0.69 -20.02 -11.05
C GLY A 51 0.96 -21.40 -10.48
N ARG A 52 -0.05 -22.08 -9.93
CA ARG A 52 0.09 -23.47 -9.45
C ARG A 52 0.08 -24.47 -10.60
N THR A 53 -0.83 -24.26 -11.55
CA THR A 53 -0.99 -25.13 -12.72
C THR A 53 -0.12 -24.67 -13.87
N LEU A 54 -0.12 -23.37 -14.16
CA LEU A 54 0.65 -22.78 -15.26
C LEU A 54 1.14 -21.37 -14.90
N LEU A 55 2.43 -21.13 -15.13
CA LEU A 55 3.05 -19.82 -15.24
C LEU A 55 3.85 -19.80 -16.54
N GLN A 56 3.47 -18.94 -17.49
CA GLN A 56 4.13 -18.85 -18.79
C GLN A 56 4.56 -17.41 -19.03
N VAL A 57 5.79 -17.25 -19.51
CA VAL A 57 6.35 -15.94 -19.92
C VAL A 57 6.80 -16.06 -21.38
N ILE A 58 6.32 -15.15 -22.20
CA ILE A 58 6.62 -15.06 -23.63
C ILE A 58 7.26 -13.71 -23.89
N ASP A 59 8.44 -13.71 -24.47
CA ASP A 59 9.16 -12.48 -24.82
C ASP A 59 9.62 -12.48 -26.27
N ASN A 60 9.98 -11.32 -26.76
CA ASN A 60 10.57 -11.09 -28.08
C ASN A 60 12.04 -10.63 -27.96
N GLY A 61 12.76 -11.10 -26.95
CA GLY A 61 14.19 -10.82 -26.76
C GLY A 61 15.10 -11.50 -27.78
N ILE A 62 16.41 -11.49 -27.50
CA ILE A 62 17.43 -12.04 -28.42
C ILE A 62 17.30 -13.56 -28.66
N GLY A 63 16.60 -14.29 -27.78
CA GLY A 63 16.56 -15.75 -27.81
C GLY A 63 17.89 -16.41 -27.45
N MET A 64 17.95 -17.75 -27.63
CA MET A 64 19.11 -18.55 -27.31
C MET A 64 19.45 -19.52 -28.46
N SER A 65 20.74 -19.87 -28.61
CA SER A 65 21.15 -20.97 -29.47
C SER A 65 20.73 -22.32 -28.88
N GLU A 66 20.78 -23.39 -29.67
CA GLU A 66 20.49 -24.74 -29.19
C GLU A 66 21.38 -25.15 -27.98
N MET A 67 22.66 -24.79 -28.01
CA MET A 67 23.60 -25.08 -26.91
C MET A 67 23.31 -24.21 -25.69
N ASP A 68 23.10 -22.88 -25.89
CA ASP A 68 22.80 -21.97 -24.77
C ASP A 68 21.47 -22.32 -24.10
N ALA A 69 20.47 -22.73 -24.90
CA ALA A 69 19.18 -23.16 -24.42
C ALA A 69 19.30 -24.36 -23.47
N ARG A 70 20.21 -25.30 -23.75
CA ARG A 70 20.51 -26.41 -22.86
C ARG A 70 21.29 -25.96 -21.62
N LEU A 71 22.34 -25.17 -21.82
CA LEU A 71 23.21 -24.68 -20.74
C LEU A 71 22.48 -23.75 -19.76
N ALA A 72 21.43 -23.04 -20.20
CA ALA A 72 20.65 -22.15 -19.35
C ALA A 72 19.99 -22.87 -18.14
N PHE A 73 19.84 -24.18 -18.20
CA PHE A 73 19.31 -25.02 -17.12
C PHE A 73 20.36 -25.70 -16.26
N GLU A 74 21.64 -25.49 -16.60
CA GLU A 74 22.75 -25.97 -15.77
C GLU A 74 23.08 -24.95 -14.66
N ARG A 75 23.50 -25.43 -13.50
CA ARG A 75 23.89 -24.57 -12.40
C ARG A 75 25.15 -23.78 -12.70
N HIS A 76 25.18 -22.55 -12.23
CA HIS A 76 26.31 -21.62 -12.41
C HIS A 76 26.57 -21.27 -13.87
N ALA A 77 25.68 -21.61 -14.79
CA ALA A 77 25.74 -21.17 -16.17
C ALA A 77 25.07 -19.80 -16.31
N THR A 78 25.83 -18.79 -16.71
CA THR A 78 25.36 -17.43 -16.89
C THR A 78 26.10 -16.73 -18.01
N SER A 79 25.38 -15.90 -18.79
CA SER A 79 25.96 -15.02 -19.79
C SER A 79 26.35 -13.64 -19.25
N LYS A 80 26.03 -13.36 -17.96
CA LYS A 80 25.98 -12.01 -17.38
C LYS A 80 27.25 -11.62 -16.61
N ILE A 81 28.02 -12.58 -16.12
CA ILE A 81 29.30 -12.37 -15.42
C ILE A 81 30.33 -13.37 -15.93
N ARG A 82 31.59 -12.96 -16.01
CA ARG A 82 32.72 -13.81 -16.39
C ARG A 82 33.84 -13.79 -15.34
N GLU A 83 34.02 -12.66 -14.67
CA GLU A 83 35.07 -12.43 -13.69
C GLU A 83 34.49 -11.92 -12.37
N ALA A 84 35.27 -12.11 -11.28
CA ALA A 84 34.85 -11.66 -9.95
C ALA A 84 34.64 -10.12 -9.87
N GLN A 85 35.33 -9.36 -10.72
CA GLN A 85 35.20 -7.91 -10.78
C GLN A 85 33.84 -7.47 -11.34
N ASP A 86 33.20 -8.28 -12.19
CA ASP A 86 31.88 -7.99 -12.75
C ASP A 86 30.80 -7.88 -11.66
N LEU A 87 31.03 -8.52 -10.50
CA LEU A 87 30.11 -8.47 -9.34
C LEU A 87 29.94 -7.05 -8.77
N PHE A 88 30.94 -6.19 -8.93
CA PHE A 88 30.91 -4.81 -8.42
C PHE A 88 30.32 -3.82 -9.42
N THR A 89 30.16 -4.22 -10.69
CA THR A 89 29.63 -3.35 -11.76
C THR A 89 28.31 -3.83 -12.35
N LEU A 90 27.63 -4.73 -11.63
CA LEU A 90 26.39 -5.36 -12.09
C LEU A 90 25.28 -4.35 -12.40
N ARG A 91 24.86 -4.34 -13.65
CA ARG A 91 23.67 -3.62 -14.13
C ARG A 91 22.51 -4.55 -14.50
N THR A 92 22.78 -5.86 -14.64
CA THR A 92 21.75 -6.87 -14.95
C THR A 92 20.95 -7.26 -13.71
N MET A 93 19.70 -7.65 -13.89
CA MET A 93 18.82 -8.07 -12.78
C MET A 93 19.23 -9.40 -12.18
N GLY A 94 19.58 -10.39 -13.00
CA GLY A 94 20.11 -11.69 -12.57
C GLY A 94 21.61 -11.80 -12.84
N PHE A 95 22.34 -12.64 -12.09
CA PHE A 95 23.77 -12.89 -12.31
C PHE A 95 24.26 -14.28 -11.88
N ARG A 96 23.52 -14.99 -10.98
CA ARG A 96 24.00 -16.22 -10.33
C ARG A 96 23.92 -17.48 -11.19
N GLY A 97 23.12 -17.49 -12.26
CA GLY A 97 22.87 -18.70 -13.06
C GLY A 97 22.18 -19.82 -12.28
N GLU A 98 21.29 -19.47 -11.32
CA GLU A 98 20.63 -20.45 -10.44
C GLU A 98 19.11 -20.44 -10.57
N ALA A 99 18.51 -19.43 -11.21
CA ALA A 99 17.06 -19.26 -11.28
C ALA A 99 16.38 -20.38 -12.11
N LEU A 100 16.76 -20.57 -13.37
CA LEU A 100 16.20 -21.60 -14.23
C LEU A 100 16.43 -23.03 -13.71
N PRO A 101 17.66 -23.40 -13.27
CA PRO A 101 17.88 -24.70 -12.62
C PRO A 101 16.99 -24.92 -11.39
N SER A 102 16.80 -23.89 -10.56
CA SER A 102 15.95 -23.97 -9.38
C SER A 102 14.46 -24.13 -9.73
N ILE A 103 13.98 -23.45 -10.78
CA ILE A 103 12.60 -23.61 -11.26
C ILE A 103 12.39 -25.03 -11.77
N CYS A 104 13.31 -25.54 -12.60
CA CYS A 104 13.22 -26.91 -13.15
C CYS A 104 13.24 -27.97 -12.07
N ALA A 105 14.03 -27.80 -11.01
CA ALA A 105 14.12 -28.78 -9.94
C ALA A 105 12.78 -29.04 -9.22
N VAL A 106 11.86 -28.08 -9.25
CA VAL A 106 10.56 -28.14 -8.53
C VAL A 106 9.33 -28.06 -9.43
N SER A 107 9.49 -28.08 -10.75
CA SER A 107 8.40 -27.93 -11.71
C SER A 107 8.64 -28.73 -13.00
N GLN A 108 7.65 -28.70 -13.89
CA GLN A 108 7.76 -29.18 -15.26
C GLN A 108 7.91 -27.95 -16.17
N VAL A 109 9.05 -27.86 -16.87
CA VAL A 109 9.39 -26.69 -17.71
C VAL A 109 9.42 -27.11 -19.17
N GLU A 110 8.74 -26.34 -20.01
CA GLU A 110 8.83 -26.38 -21.46
C GLU A 110 9.32 -25.02 -21.95
N MET A 111 10.41 -25.00 -22.69
CA MET A 111 11.00 -23.79 -23.27
C MET A 111 11.11 -23.92 -24.75
N MET A 112 10.62 -22.90 -25.48
CA MET A 112 10.86 -22.70 -26.90
C MET A 112 11.63 -21.40 -27.09
N THR A 113 12.74 -21.44 -27.80
CA THR A 113 13.57 -20.25 -28.03
C THR A 113 14.20 -20.25 -29.40
N ARG A 114 14.37 -19.06 -29.99
CA ARG A 114 15.02 -18.87 -31.29
C ARG A 114 15.69 -17.50 -31.36
N ARG A 115 16.93 -17.46 -31.89
CA ARG A 115 17.61 -16.22 -32.22
C ARG A 115 17.16 -15.71 -33.60
N ALA A 116 17.36 -14.42 -33.86
CA ALA A 116 17.00 -13.84 -35.16
C ALA A 116 17.78 -14.42 -36.33
N GLU A 117 19.00 -14.89 -36.08
CA GLU A 117 19.91 -15.47 -37.10
C GLU A 117 19.62 -16.97 -37.39
N ASP A 118 18.83 -17.65 -36.53
CA ASP A 118 18.54 -19.05 -36.70
C ASP A 118 17.22 -19.26 -37.50
N GLU A 119 17.23 -20.23 -38.41
CA GLU A 119 16.04 -20.56 -39.21
C GLU A 119 15.00 -21.36 -38.37
N THR A 120 15.50 -22.23 -37.49
CA THR A 120 14.69 -23.06 -36.59
C THR A 120 14.98 -22.74 -35.15
N GLY A 121 13.97 -22.81 -34.31
CA GLY A 121 14.12 -22.70 -32.87
C GLY A 121 14.35 -24.06 -32.21
N THR A 122 14.56 -24.03 -30.89
CA THR A 122 14.77 -25.22 -30.06
C THR A 122 13.66 -25.33 -29.03
N LEU A 123 13.05 -26.50 -28.93
CA LEU A 123 12.16 -26.93 -27.85
C LEU A 123 12.94 -27.76 -26.85
N ILE A 124 12.88 -27.42 -25.57
CA ILE A 124 13.42 -28.24 -24.47
C ILE A 124 12.31 -28.47 -23.46
N GLU A 125 12.18 -29.72 -23.02
CA GLU A 125 11.27 -30.12 -21.96
C GLU A 125 12.05 -30.78 -20.82
N ILE A 126 11.86 -30.28 -19.57
CA ILE A 126 12.59 -30.69 -18.37
C ILE A 126 11.59 -30.94 -17.24
N HIS A 127 11.68 -32.09 -16.59
CA HIS A 127 10.85 -32.45 -15.45
C HIS A 127 11.71 -32.77 -14.23
N GLY A 128 11.64 -31.95 -13.17
CA GLY A 128 12.36 -32.21 -11.93
C GLY A 128 13.90 -32.28 -12.08
N SER A 129 14.48 -31.49 -12.98
CA SER A 129 15.89 -31.46 -13.42
C SER A 129 16.26 -32.51 -14.48
N ASP A 130 15.39 -33.43 -14.85
CA ASP A 130 15.66 -34.43 -15.88
C ASP A 130 15.19 -33.90 -17.24
N VAL A 131 16.07 -33.89 -18.24
CA VAL A 131 15.70 -33.51 -19.61
C VAL A 131 14.94 -34.64 -20.29
N VAL A 132 13.68 -34.37 -20.63
CA VAL A 132 12.79 -35.32 -21.26
C VAL A 132 13.03 -35.34 -22.76
N ARG A 133 13.14 -34.15 -23.39
CA ARG A 133 13.41 -34.03 -24.83
C ARG A 133 14.05 -32.71 -25.18
N GLN A 134 14.78 -32.73 -26.30
CA GLN A 134 15.29 -31.52 -26.96
C GLN A 134 15.17 -31.77 -28.47
N GLU A 135 14.46 -30.87 -29.15
CA GLU A 135 14.19 -31.03 -30.57
C GLU A 135 14.06 -29.68 -31.28
N PRO A 136 14.36 -29.58 -32.58
CA PRO A 136 14.07 -28.40 -33.37
C PRO A 136 12.58 -28.11 -33.42
N CYS A 137 12.19 -26.84 -33.33
CA CYS A 137 10.80 -26.43 -33.43
C CYS A 137 10.64 -25.16 -34.26
N SER A 138 9.42 -24.89 -34.73
CA SER A 138 9.07 -23.60 -35.33
C SER A 138 8.51 -22.67 -34.26
N CYS A 139 9.24 -21.59 -33.94
CA CYS A 139 8.79 -20.59 -32.99
C CYS A 139 9.24 -19.18 -33.42
N PRO A 140 8.57 -18.13 -32.92
CA PRO A 140 9.01 -16.74 -33.12
C PRO A 140 10.39 -16.49 -32.52
N VAL A 141 11.03 -15.40 -32.93
CA VAL A 141 12.26 -14.89 -32.28
C VAL A 141 11.94 -14.47 -30.85
N GLY A 142 12.78 -14.85 -29.89
CA GLY A 142 12.61 -14.63 -28.48
C GLY A 142 12.53 -15.91 -27.69
N THR A 143 11.92 -15.87 -26.52
CA THR A 143 11.82 -17.03 -25.62
C THR A 143 10.41 -17.17 -25.09
N ASN A 144 9.92 -18.40 -25.03
CA ASN A 144 8.65 -18.78 -24.44
C ASN A 144 8.91 -19.89 -23.41
N ILE A 145 8.76 -19.59 -22.14
CA ILE A 145 8.97 -20.52 -21.03
C ILE A 145 7.64 -20.79 -20.36
N LYS A 146 7.24 -22.06 -20.31
CA LYS A 146 6.09 -22.56 -19.56
C LYS A 146 6.58 -23.33 -18.35
N VAL A 147 6.14 -22.93 -17.17
CA VAL A 147 6.36 -23.62 -15.91
C VAL A 147 5.03 -24.22 -15.47
N SER A 148 4.95 -25.52 -15.44
CA SER A 148 3.74 -26.26 -15.11
C SER A 148 3.90 -27.01 -13.79
N ASN A 149 2.79 -27.17 -13.06
CA ASN A 149 2.71 -27.98 -11.85
C ASN A 149 3.78 -27.64 -10.81
N LEU A 150 3.94 -26.36 -10.47
CA LEU A 150 4.93 -25.90 -9.50
C LEU A 150 4.82 -26.69 -8.18
N PHE A 151 5.96 -27.16 -7.66
CA PHE A 151 6.10 -28.03 -6.48
C PHE A 151 5.44 -29.41 -6.62
N PHE A 152 5.33 -29.97 -7.83
CA PHE A 152 4.74 -31.29 -8.05
C PHE A 152 5.48 -32.40 -7.29
N ASN A 153 6.81 -32.29 -7.17
CA ASN A 153 7.71 -33.24 -6.51
C ASN A 153 8.04 -32.84 -5.05
N VAL A 154 7.47 -31.75 -4.52
CA VAL A 154 7.65 -31.28 -3.15
C VAL A 154 6.29 -31.04 -2.48
N PRO A 155 5.54 -32.11 -2.12
CA PRO A 155 4.16 -32.00 -1.64
C PRO A 155 3.97 -31.11 -0.42
N VAL A 156 4.96 -31.07 0.46
CA VAL A 156 4.92 -30.20 1.66
C VAL A 156 4.84 -28.73 1.25
N ARG A 157 5.70 -28.26 0.32
CA ARG A 157 5.67 -26.87 -0.16
C ARG A 157 4.38 -26.56 -0.89
N ARG A 158 3.86 -27.49 -1.70
CA ARG A 158 2.59 -27.32 -2.39
C ARG A 158 1.43 -27.07 -1.40
N LYS A 159 1.45 -27.71 -0.22
CA LYS A 159 0.47 -27.48 0.85
C LYS A 159 0.64 -26.13 1.55
N PHE A 160 1.85 -25.57 1.57
CA PHE A 160 2.11 -24.24 2.16
C PHE A 160 1.79 -23.07 1.24
N LEU A 161 1.45 -23.32 -0.04
CA LEU A 161 0.92 -22.26 -0.90
C LEU A 161 -0.40 -21.77 -0.35
N LYS A 162 -0.53 -20.44 -0.31
CA LYS A 162 -1.74 -19.75 0.15
C LYS A 162 -2.90 -19.95 -0.81
N THR A 163 -4.04 -19.33 -0.57
CA THR A 163 -5.17 -19.38 -1.51
C THR A 163 -4.78 -18.81 -2.87
N ASP A 164 -5.44 -19.24 -3.96
CA ASP A 164 -5.13 -18.80 -5.34
C ASP A 164 -5.16 -17.29 -5.46
N GLN A 165 -6.06 -16.66 -4.77
CA GLN A 165 -6.22 -15.21 -4.76
C GLN A 165 -5.08 -14.50 -4.02
N THR A 166 -4.59 -15.07 -2.91
CA THR A 166 -3.41 -14.53 -2.22
C THR A 166 -2.16 -14.68 -3.07
N GLU A 167 -1.99 -15.84 -3.75
CA GLU A 167 -0.85 -16.02 -4.66
C GLU A 167 -0.96 -15.13 -5.89
N LEU A 168 -2.17 -14.91 -6.45
CA LEU A 168 -2.37 -13.98 -7.55
C LEU A 168 -2.01 -12.53 -7.14
N ARG A 169 -2.40 -12.10 -5.94
CA ARG A 169 -2.00 -10.79 -5.41
C ARG A 169 -0.48 -10.67 -5.26
N ASN A 170 0.18 -11.71 -4.78
CA ASN A 170 1.64 -11.73 -4.69
C ASN A 170 2.29 -11.63 -6.08
N LEU A 171 1.73 -12.34 -7.08
CA LEU A 171 2.17 -12.26 -8.48
C LEU A 171 2.03 -10.84 -9.04
N LEU A 172 0.86 -10.19 -8.84
CA LEU A 172 0.62 -8.82 -9.29
C LEU A 172 1.54 -7.82 -8.59
N THR A 173 1.79 -7.98 -7.28
CA THR A 173 2.71 -7.13 -6.54
C THR A 173 4.14 -7.20 -7.09
N GLU A 174 4.68 -8.41 -7.31
CA GLU A 174 6.01 -8.56 -7.92
C GLU A 174 6.03 -8.05 -9.36
N PHE A 175 4.94 -8.24 -10.10
CA PHE A 175 4.81 -7.70 -11.45
C PHE A 175 4.82 -6.16 -11.46
N TYR A 176 4.14 -5.51 -10.50
CA TYR A 176 4.19 -4.05 -10.35
C TYR A 176 5.59 -3.53 -10.04
N HIS A 177 6.36 -4.23 -9.20
CA HIS A 177 7.75 -3.88 -8.92
C HIS A 177 8.61 -3.81 -10.19
N ILE A 178 8.31 -4.63 -11.18
CA ILE A 178 9.06 -4.69 -12.45
C ILE A 178 8.53 -3.68 -13.46
N VAL A 179 7.22 -3.67 -13.73
CA VAL A 179 6.66 -2.87 -14.84
C VAL A 179 6.76 -1.37 -14.63
N LEU A 180 6.83 -0.91 -13.36
CA LEU A 180 7.02 0.50 -13.03
C LEU A 180 8.41 1.02 -13.39
N VAL A 181 9.41 0.14 -13.44
CA VAL A 181 10.79 0.48 -13.79
C VAL A 181 11.03 0.49 -15.30
N TYR A 182 10.25 -0.30 -16.04
CA TYR A 182 10.43 -0.48 -17.49
C TYR A 182 9.25 0.08 -18.31
N PRO A 183 9.00 1.40 -18.29
CA PRO A 183 7.85 2.00 -18.97
C PRO A 183 7.91 1.85 -20.49
N LYS A 184 9.08 1.64 -21.08
CA LYS A 184 9.28 1.49 -22.54
C LYS A 184 8.98 0.09 -23.07
N VAL A 185 8.75 -0.89 -22.20
CA VAL A 185 8.41 -2.27 -22.56
C VAL A 185 6.90 -2.45 -22.52
N ASN A 186 6.34 -3.16 -23.52
CA ASN A 186 4.92 -3.55 -23.52
C ASN A 186 4.75 -4.78 -22.64
N PHE A 187 3.84 -4.71 -21.67
CA PHE A 187 3.52 -5.84 -20.82
C PHE A 187 2.04 -6.22 -20.95
N THR A 188 1.77 -7.50 -20.97
CA THR A 188 0.41 -8.05 -20.89
C THR A 188 0.37 -9.11 -19.80
N PHE A 189 -0.60 -9.03 -18.89
CA PHE A 189 -0.81 -10.02 -17.84
C PHE A 189 -2.18 -10.67 -18.03
N VAL A 190 -2.20 -11.98 -18.22
CA VAL A 190 -3.40 -12.79 -18.46
C VAL A 190 -3.57 -13.78 -17.30
N HIS A 191 -4.75 -13.86 -16.72
CA HIS A 191 -5.07 -14.81 -15.68
C HIS A 191 -6.35 -15.56 -16.04
N ASN A 192 -6.30 -16.91 -16.08
CA ASN A 192 -7.43 -17.77 -16.44
C ASN A 192 -8.12 -17.33 -17.74
N ASP A 193 -7.32 -17.03 -18.76
CA ASP A 193 -7.74 -16.60 -20.11
C ASP A 193 -8.36 -15.18 -20.17
N GLU A 194 -8.38 -14.43 -19.06
CA GLU A 194 -8.79 -13.03 -19.01
C GLU A 194 -7.56 -12.09 -18.93
N ILE A 195 -7.58 -10.99 -19.68
CA ILE A 195 -6.53 -9.98 -19.63
C ILE A 195 -6.78 -9.09 -18.41
N LEU A 196 -5.94 -9.21 -17.37
CA LEU A 196 -6.01 -8.36 -16.19
C LEU A 196 -5.31 -7.01 -16.38
N LEU A 197 -4.19 -7.00 -17.12
CA LEU A 197 -3.41 -5.79 -17.36
C LEU A 197 -2.90 -5.79 -18.80
N GLU A 198 -3.06 -4.65 -19.46
CA GLU A 198 -2.44 -4.33 -20.74
C GLU A 198 -1.72 -3.00 -20.61
N LEU A 199 -0.40 -3.04 -20.62
CA LEU A 199 0.47 -1.92 -20.31
C LEU A 199 1.33 -1.57 -21.54
N PRO A 200 0.89 -0.68 -22.42
CA PRO A 200 1.65 -0.26 -23.59
C PRO A 200 2.92 0.49 -23.19
N ALA A 201 3.90 0.54 -24.08
CA ALA A 201 5.10 1.36 -23.92
C ALA A 201 4.73 2.85 -23.82
N GLY A 202 5.37 3.56 -22.89
CA GLY A 202 5.07 4.98 -22.65
C GLY A 202 6.08 5.64 -21.72
N THR A 203 5.67 6.73 -21.11
CA THR A 203 6.42 7.43 -20.06
C THR A 203 6.21 6.78 -18.68
N GLU A 204 7.09 7.09 -17.71
CA GLU A 204 6.93 6.63 -16.32
C GLU A 204 5.56 7.03 -15.75
N LYS A 205 5.13 8.28 -15.99
CA LYS A 205 3.85 8.80 -15.56
C LYS A 205 2.66 8.04 -16.16
N GLN A 206 2.70 7.79 -17.48
CA GLN A 206 1.67 6.99 -18.15
C GLN A 206 1.64 5.54 -17.65
N ARG A 207 2.80 4.96 -17.31
CA ARG A 207 2.90 3.62 -16.73
C ARG A 207 2.26 3.56 -15.34
N ILE A 208 2.57 4.52 -14.46
CA ILE A 208 1.95 4.63 -13.12
C ILE A 208 0.43 4.78 -13.26
N GLU A 209 -0.02 5.61 -14.20
CA GLU A 209 -1.44 5.82 -14.48
C GLU A 209 -2.12 4.55 -15.02
N ALA A 210 -1.46 3.79 -15.90
CA ALA A 210 -2.01 2.54 -16.43
C ALA A 210 -2.12 1.45 -15.36
N VAL A 211 -1.24 1.45 -14.34
CA VAL A 211 -1.26 0.45 -13.25
C VAL A 211 -2.25 0.84 -12.14
N PHE A 212 -2.26 2.12 -11.70
CA PHE A 212 -2.99 2.58 -10.53
C PHE A 212 -4.08 3.61 -10.85
N GLY A 213 -4.10 4.12 -12.07
CA GLY A 213 -5.07 5.12 -12.51
C GLY A 213 -6.45 4.54 -12.67
N ASN A 214 -7.45 5.35 -12.33
CA ASN A 214 -8.84 5.03 -12.62
C ASN A 214 -9.28 5.79 -13.87
N PRO A 215 -9.69 5.12 -14.96
CA PRO A 215 -10.08 5.77 -16.23
C PRO A 215 -11.21 6.78 -16.06
N LYS A 216 -12.04 6.64 -15.02
CA LYS A 216 -13.17 7.54 -14.71
C LYS A 216 -12.76 8.77 -13.90
N ARG A 217 -11.54 8.81 -13.36
CA ARG A 217 -10.98 9.97 -12.66
C ARG A 217 -9.78 10.50 -13.46
N ASN A 218 -9.99 11.44 -14.37
CA ASN A 218 -8.92 12.18 -15.08
C ASN A 218 -7.95 12.92 -14.12
N ALA A 219 -8.14 12.76 -12.82
CA ALA A 219 -7.42 13.47 -11.78
C ALA A 219 -6.11 12.79 -11.34
N PHE A 220 -5.83 11.53 -11.73
CA PHE A 220 -4.64 10.84 -11.21
C PHE A 220 -3.36 11.51 -11.69
N THR A 221 -3.23 11.77 -12.98
CA THR A 221 -2.04 12.41 -13.56
C THR A 221 -1.83 13.84 -13.06
N SER A 222 -2.89 14.60 -12.84
CA SER A 222 -2.84 15.98 -12.32
C SER A 222 -2.57 16.04 -10.82
N ALA A 223 -2.76 14.92 -10.10
CA ALA A 223 -2.55 14.82 -8.66
C ALA A 223 -1.07 14.66 -8.27
N PHE A 224 -0.18 14.34 -9.20
CA PHE A 224 1.24 14.14 -8.93
C PHE A 224 2.09 15.36 -9.29
N VAL A 225 3.12 15.57 -8.48
CA VAL A 225 4.17 16.57 -8.68
C VAL A 225 5.46 15.83 -9.01
N ASP A 226 6.19 16.33 -10.01
CA ASP A 226 7.46 15.78 -10.45
C ASP A 226 8.56 16.15 -9.45
N VAL A 227 9.35 15.17 -9.03
CA VAL A 227 10.55 15.34 -8.21
C VAL A 227 11.76 15.07 -9.07
N HIS A 228 12.71 16.00 -9.13
CA HIS A 228 13.96 15.82 -9.84
C HIS A 228 15.10 16.56 -9.13
N THR A 229 16.16 15.83 -8.82
CA THR A 229 17.37 16.39 -8.17
C THR A 229 18.58 15.58 -8.60
N GLU A 230 19.63 16.25 -9.03
CA GLU A 230 20.91 15.65 -9.37
C GLU A 230 22.00 16.17 -8.43
N THR A 231 22.73 15.27 -7.83
CA THR A 231 23.88 15.55 -6.95
C THR A 231 25.03 14.61 -7.32
N GLU A 232 26.22 14.85 -6.80
CA GLU A 232 27.36 13.94 -6.98
C GLU A 232 27.15 12.56 -6.34
N LEU A 233 26.32 12.48 -5.29
CA LEU A 233 26.05 11.25 -4.55
C LEU A 233 24.91 10.43 -5.17
N VAL A 234 23.86 11.10 -5.65
CA VAL A 234 22.62 10.44 -6.09
C VAL A 234 21.86 11.34 -7.07
N SER A 235 21.33 10.75 -8.12
CA SER A 235 20.26 11.35 -8.92
C SER A 235 18.92 10.79 -8.46
N ILE A 236 17.98 11.67 -8.12
CA ILE A 236 16.63 11.32 -7.66
C ILE A 236 15.64 11.87 -8.68
N ARG A 237 14.78 11.01 -9.19
CA ARG A 237 13.63 11.42 -10.02
C ARG A 237 12.38 10.67 -9.55
N GLY A 238 11.21 11.19 -9.88
CA GLY A 238 9.97 10.50 -9.55
C GLY A 238 8.78 11.42 -9.40
N PHE A 239 7.77 10.90 -8.72
CA PHE A 239 6.48 11.54 -8.57
C PHE A 239 6.01 11.42 -7.14
N VAL A 240 5.50 12.51 -6.58
CA VAL A 240 4.87 12.55 -5.26
C VAL A 240 3.47 13.14 -5.39
N ILE A 241 2.52 12.62 -4.64
CA ILE A 241 1.14 13.09 -4.72
C ILE A 241 0.99 14.46 -4.04
N LYS A 242 0.10 15.32 -4.55
CA LYS A 242 -0.26 16.58 -3.90
C LYS A 242 -0.89 16.30 -2.53
N PRO A 243 -0.63 17.12 -1.50
CA PRO A 243 -1.17 16.91 -0.15
C PRO A 243 -2.71 16.74 -0.11
N GLU A 244 -3.42 17.49 -0.93
CA GLU A 244 -4.89 17.44 -1.06
C GLU A 244 -5.43 16.10 -1.61
N ASN A 245 -4.59 15.35 -2.34
CA ASN A 245 -4.92 14.07 -2.93
C ASN A 245 -4.36 12.88 -2.13
N ALA A 246 -3.74 13.13 -0.97
CA ALA A 246 -3.28 12.07 -0.09
C ALA A 246 -4.44 11.18 0.36
N THR A 247 -4.18 9.91 0.56
CA THR A 247 -5.19 8.92 0.91
C THR A 247 -4.78 8.14 2.15
N ARG A 248 -5.72 7.47 2.80
CA ARG A 248 -5.38 6.52 3.87
C ARG A 248 -4.61 5.32 3.34
N LYS A 249 -4.83 4.99 2.06
CA LYS A 249 -4.15 3.92 1.33
C LYS A 249 -3.22 4.57 0.32
N ALA A 250 -1.94 4.60 0.62
CA ALA A 250 -0.92 5.21 -0.23
C ALA A 250 -0.11 4.13 -0.96
N GLU A 251 0.12 4.33 -2.25
CA GLU A 251 1.03 3.52 -3.05
C GLU A 251 2.44 4.11 -2.92
N GLN A 252 3.37 3.36 -2.32
CA GLN A 252 4.69 3.86 -1.93
C GLN A 252 5.78 2.97 -2.49
N TYR A 253 6.48 3.46 -3.49
CA TYR A 253 7.49 2.71 -4.22
C TYR A 253 8.82 3.46 -4.28
N PHE A 254 9.88 2.76 -3.89
CA PHE A 254 11.26 3.19 -4.12
C PHE A 254 11.95 2.22 -5.07
N PHE A 255 12.72 2.78 -5.99
CA PHE A 255 13.53 2.01 -6.92
C PHE A 255 14.97 2.55 -6.91
N VAL A 256 15.95 1.66 -6.91
CA VAL A 256 17.37 2.00 -6.99
C VAL A 256 18.02 1.22 -8.13
N ASN A 257 18.62 1.92 -9.06
CA ASN A 257 19.26 1.34 -10.25
C ASN A 257 18.37 0.30 -10.94
N GLY A 258 17.07 0.59 -11.06
CA GLY A 258 16.10 -0.29 -11.69
C GLY A 258 15.53 -1.42 -10.80
N ARG A 259 15.84 -1.46 -9.50
CA ARG A 259 15.34 -2.49 -8.57
C ARG A 259 14.42 -1.89 -7.53
N TYR A 260 13.32 -2.57 -7.24
CA TYR A 260 12.45 -2.22 -6.11
C TYR A 260 13.18 -2.39 -4.79
N MET A 261 13.02 -1.44 -3.88
CA MET A 261 13.52 -1.53 -2.51
C MET A 261 12.47 -1.11 -1.48
N ARG A 262 12.58 -1.69 -0.29
CA ARG A 262 11.90 -1.25 0.92
C ARG A 262 12.91 -0.52 1.81
N HIS A 263 12.65 0.75 2.10
CA HIS A 263 13.55 1.55 2.93
C HIS A 263 12.78 2.44 3.91
N PRO A 264 12.49 1.95 5.13
CA PRO A 264 11.69 2.68 6.12
C PRO A 264 12.27 4.05 6.47
N TYR A 265 13.59 4.19 6.47
CA TYR A 265 14.27 5.46 6.75
C TYR A 265 14.00 6.50 5.65
N PHE A 266 14.05 6.13 4.37
CA PHE A 266 13.70 7.03 3.27
C PHE A 266 12.20 7.31 3.20
N GLN A 267 11.36 6.36 3.57
CA GLN A 267 9.93 6.62 3.74
C GLN A 267 9.69 7.73 4.78
N LYS A 268 10.42 7.70 5.90
CA LYS A 268 10.39 8.77 6.90
C LYS A 268 10.84 10.12 6.34
N ALA A 269 11.82 10.16 5.42
CA ALA A 269 12.24 11.40 4.77
C ALA A 269 11.09 12.05 3.98
N VAL A 270 10.39 11.24 3.15
CA VAL A 270 9.22 11.69 2.40
C VAL A 270 8.11 12.15 3.35
N MET A 271 7.77 11.36 4.37
CA MET A 271 6.74 11.74 5.36
C MET A 271 7.09 13.04 6.09
N THR A 272 8.37 13.24 6.42
CA THR A 272 8.85 14.49 7.06
C THR A 272 8.73 15.69 6.11
N ALA A 273 8.92 15.51 4.81
CA ALA A 273 8.71 16.57 3.82
C ALA A 273 7.25 17.04 3.76
N TYR A 274 6.29 16.16 4.02
CA TYR A 274 4.86 16.48 4.12
C TYR A 274 4.41 16.97 5.50
N SER A 275 5.30 17.13 6.46
CA SER A 275 4.94 17.55 7.84
C SER A 275 4.16 18.86 7.83
N GLY A 276 3.02 18.89 8.50
CA GLY A 276 2.11 20.03 8.57
C GLY A 276 1.18 20.21 7.36
N MET A 277 1.29 19.37 6.30
CA MET A 277 0.46 19.44 5.10
C MET A 277 -0.60 18.33 5.05
N LEU A 278 -0.42 17.26 5.81
CA LEU A 278 -1.32 16.11 5.82
C LEU A 278 -2.22 16.10 7.06
N THR A 279 -3.45 15.66 6.89
CA THR A 279 -4.36 15.34 7.99
C THR A 279 -3.90 14.04 8.66
N ALA A 280 -4.16 13.88 9.96
CA ALA A 280 -3.91 12.64 10.67
C ALA A 280 -4.54 11.43 9.93
N ASP A 281 -3.81 10.31 9.84
CA ASP A 281 -4.18 9.08 9.14
C ASP A 281 -4.06 9.09 7.60
N TYR A 282 -3.70 10.21 6.96
CA TYR A 282 -3.46 10.26 5.52
C TYR A 282 -1.97 10.12 5.21
N GLN A 283 -1.67 9.37 4.15
CA GLN A 283 -0.31 9.14 3.67
C GLN A 283 -0.19 9.56 2.21
N PRO A 284 0.98 10.07 1.79
CA PRO A 284 1.23 10.41 0.41
C PRO A 284 1.62 9.17 -0.39
N SER A 285 1.05 9.02 -1.59
CA SER A 285 1.58 8.09 -2.58
C SER A 285 2.80 8.70 -3.27
N PHE A 286 3.81 7.86 -3.53
CA PHE A 286 5.01 8.29 -4.22
C PHE A 286 5.66 7.15 -5.00
N PHE A 287 6.36 7.54 -6.08
CA PHE A 287 7.14 6.65 -6.95
C PHE A 287 8.48 7.34 -7.17
N ILE A 288 9.53 6.89 -6.47
CA ILE A 288 10.82 7.56 -6.44
C ILE A 288 11.90 6.61 -6.93
N TYR A 289 12.68 7.09 -7.89
CA TYR A 289 13.74 6.36 -8.56
C TYR A 289 15.08 7.00 -8.21
N PHE A 290 16.01 6.19 -7.73
CA PHE A 290 17.38 6.56 -7.40
C PHE A 290 18.32 5.98 -8.43
N ASP A 291 19.18 6.82 -8.99
CA ASP A 291 20.34 6.40 -9.78
C ASP A 291 21.61 6.73 -8.97
N ILE A 292 22.33 5.70 -8.57
CA ILE A 292 23.46 5.78 -7.64
C ILE A 292 24.59 4.90 -8.19
N SER A 293 25.85 5.30 -7.93
CA SER A 293 26.99 4.46 -8.26
C SER A 293 26.89 3.09 -7.60
N PRO A 294 27.02 1.97 -8.33
CA PRO A 294 26.99 0.64 -7.76
C PRO A 294 27.98 0.42 -6.60
N GLU A 295 29.11 1.14 -6.60
CA GLU A 295 30.13 1.07 -5.55
C GLU A 295 29.66 1.66 -4.21
N SER A 296 28.63 2.52 -4.24
CA SER A 296 28.09 3.18 -3.03
C SER A 296 26.94 2.41 -2.39
N ILE A 297 26.53 1.26 -2.94
CA ILE A 297 25.43 0.45 -2.44
C ILE A 297 25.80 -1.01 -2.31
N ASP A 298 25.30 -1.67 -1.26
CA ASP A 298 25.32 -3.12 -1.14
C ASP A 298 23.92 -3.70 -1.31
N VAL A 299 23.72 -4.42 -2.41
CA VAL A 299 22.46 -5.08 -2.79
C VAL A 299 22.38 -6.53 -2.31
N ASN A 300 23.52 -7.14 -1.92
CA ASN A 300 23.60 -8.57 -1.63
C ASN A 300 23.38 -8.91 -0.13
N ILE A 301 22.51 -8.18 0.56
CA ILE A 301 22.27 -8.36 1.99
C ILE A 301 21.25 -9.46 2.25
N HIS A 302 20.20 -9.54 1.44
CA HIS A 302 19.12 -10.51 1.58
C HIS A 302 18.89 -11.27 0.27
N PRO A 303 18.47 -12.56 0.32
CA PRO A 303 18.17 -13.35 -0.88
C PRO A 303 17.16 -12.69 -1.83
N THR A 304 16.17 -12.00 -1.28
CA THR A 304 15.15 -11.27 -2.07
C THR A 304 15.65 -9.96 -2.68
N LYS A 305 16.84 -9.48 -2.29
CA LYS A 305 17.45 -8.22 -2.78
C LYS A 305 16.57 -6.97 -2.63
N THR A 306 15.62 -6.98 -1.69
CA THR A 306 14.70 -5.85 -1.43
C THR A 306 15.22 -4.89 -0.38
N GLU A 307 16.22 -5.29 0.39
CA GLU A 307 16.93 -4.46 1.38
C GLU A 307 18.28 -4.09 0.82
N ILE A 308 18.59 -2.81 0.77
CA ILE A 308 19.81 -2.25 0.21
C ILE A 308 20.44 -1.35 1.27
N LYS A 309 21.75 -1.50 1.48
CA LYS A 309 22.53 -0.55 2.30
C LYS A 309 23.21 0.46 1.42
N PHE A 310 23.21 1.69 1.88
CA PHE A 310 23.86 2.81 1.23
C PHE A 310 25.07 3.23 2.06
N ALA A 311 26.14 3.67 1.42
CA ALA A 311 27.31 4.20 2.12
C ALA A 311 26.96 5.45 2.92
N ASP A 312 26.16 6.35 2.36
CA ASP A 312 25.80 7.65 2.93
C ASP A 312 24.28 7.82 3.08
N GLU A 313 23.61 6.92 3.84
CA GLU A 313 22.15 6.96 4.05
C GLU A 313 21.64 8.31 4.58
N GLN A 314 22.41 8.94 5.48
CA GLN A 314 22.01 10.20 6.11
C GLN A 314 22.03 11.37 5.12
N ALA A 315 23.02 11.43 4.23
CA ALA A 315 23.10 12.45 3.19
C ALA A 315 21.96 12.28 2.19
N ILE A 316 21.70 11.04 1.72
CA ILE A 316 20.61 10.72 0.81
C ILE A 316 19.25 11.05 1.43
N PHE A 317 19.05 10.80 2.72
CA PHE A 317 17.84 11.20 3.45
C PHE A 317 17.58 12.70 3.35
N GLN A 318 18.61 13.54 3.60
CA GLN A 318 18.47 15.00 3.55
C GLN A 318 18.21 15.49 2.12
N ILE A 319 18.90 14.93 1.12
CA ILE A 319 18.70 15.25 -0.29
C ILE A 319 17.27 14.89 -0.71
N LEU A 320 16.79 13.69 -0.38
CA LEU A 320 15.43 13.25 -0.69
C LEU A 320 14.37 14.16 -0.04
N MET A 321 14.54 14.45 1.26
CA MET A 321 13.63 15.34 1.98
C MET A 321 13.59 16.75 1.36
N ALA A 322 14.74 17.30 1.00
CA ALA A 322 14.85 18.60 0.36
C ALA A 322 14.21 18.61 -1.03
N ALA A 323 14.48 17.58 -1.87
CA ALA A 323 13.91 17.44 -3.20
C ALA A 323 12.39 17.37 -3.18
N VAL A 324 11.82 16.57 -2.27
CA VAL A 324 10.36 16.47 -2.11
C VAL A 324 9.75 17.79 -1.62
N ARG A 325 10.39 18.47 -0.65
CA ARG A 325 9.93 19.80 -0.17
C ARG A 325 9.99 20.85 -1.26
N GLU A 326 11.04 20.87 -2.06
CA GLU A 326 11.18 21.79 -3.20
C GLU A 326 10.07 21.58 -4.22
N ALA A 327 9.81 20.32 -4.58
CA ALA A 327 8.74 19.96 -5.52
C ALA A 327 7.37 20.42 -5.00
N LEU A 328 7.04 20.15 -3.74
CA LEU A 328 5.79 20.56 -3.10
C LEU A 328 5.71 22.10 -2.98
N GLY A 329 6.81 22.77 -2.68
CA GLY A 329 6.88 24.24 -2.55
C GLY A 329 6.64 24.94 -3.88
N LYS A 330 7.23 24.46 -4.98
CA LYS A 330 7.00 24.99 -6.35
C LYS A 330 5.52 24.90 -6.72
N PHE A 331 4.86 23.82 -6.34
CA PHE A 331 3.43 23.64 -6.58
C PHE A 331 2.57 24.61 -5.75
N THR A 332 2.89 24.84 -4.47
CA THR A 332 2.12 25.71 -3.57
C THR A 332 2.27 27.19 -3.96
N LEU A 333 3.41 27.57 -4.55
CA LEU A 333 3.69 28.96 -4.94
C LEU A 333 3.20 29.32 -6.35
N ALA A 334 2.89 28.33 -7.20
CA ALA A 334 2.31 28.54 -8.51
C ALA A 334 0.78 28.35 -8.42
N PRO A 335 -0.04 29.42 -8.25
CA PRO A 335 -1.46 29.28 -8.42
C PRO A 335 -1.69 28.83 -9.87
N THR A 336 -2.18 27.62 -10.06
CA THR A 336 -2.74 27.17 -11.33
C THR A 336 -3.96 28.04 -11.58
N ILE A 337 -3.81 29.08 -12.38
CA ILE A 337 -4.93 29.77 -12.99
C ILE A 337 -5.48 28.78 -14.02
N ASP A 338 -6.38 27.96 -13.54
CA ASP A 338 -7.12 27.03 -14.40
C ASP A 338 -8.14 27.89 -15.16
N PHE A 339 -7.81 28.23 -16.40
CA PHE A 339 -8.75 28.81 -17.34
C PHE A 339 -9.70 27.72 -17.85
N ASP A 340 -10.49 27.12 -16.93
CA ASP A 340 -11.59 26.26 -17.34
C ASP A 340 -12.70 27.13 -17.93
N THR A 341 -12.65 27.30 -19.25
CA THR A 341 -13.62 28.07 -20.03
C THR A 341 -14.98 27.37 -20.18
N ARG A 342 -15.19 26.23 -19.52
CA ARG A 342 -16.49 25.54 -19.47
C ARG A 342 -17.40 26.21 -18.45
N GLY A 343 -18.01 27.30 -18.86
CA GLY A 343 -18.92 28.09 -18.04
C GLY A 343 -18.62 29.58 -18.02
N ALA A 344 -17.65 30.03 -18.80
CA ALA A 344 -17.44 31.44 -19.01
C ALA A 344 -18.71 32.07 -19.64
N ILE A 345 -19.37 32.95 -18.88
CA ILE A 345 -20.43 33.78 -19.40
C ILE A 345 -19.83 34.62 -20.52
N ASP A 346 -20.34 34.44 -21.72
CA ASP A 346 -19.96 35.23 -22.90
C ASP A 346 -20.29 36.70 -22.64
N ILE A 347 -19.28 37.46 -22.20
CA ILE A 347 -19.46 38.91 -22.00
C ILE A 347 -19.27 39.55 -23.37
N PRO A 348 -20.34 40.08 -24.00
CA PRO A 348 -20.20 40.71 -25.30
C PRO A 348 -19.25 41.90 -25.18
N MET A 349 -18.18 41.91 -25.96
CA MET A 349 -17.28 43.06 -26.02
C MET A 349 -18.03 44.28 -26.52
N PRO A 350 -18.04 45.38 -25.77
CA PRO A 350 -18.64 46.62 -26.26
C PRO A 350 -17.86 47.11 -27.48
N SER A 351 -18.60 47.47 -28.54
CA SER A 351 -18.05 48.05 -29.75
C SER A 351 -17.20 49.28 -29.43
N THR A 352 -16.04 49.38 -30.10
CA THR A 352 -14.94 50.30 -29.84
C THR A 352 -15.20 51.78 -30.17
N ASP A 353 -16.49 52.24 -30.18
CA ASP A 353 -16.79 53.64 -30.36
C ASP A 353 -17.18 54.30 -29.02
N ARG A 354 -16.27 55.15 -28.53
CA ARG A 354 -16.35 56.03 -27.36
C ARG A 354 -15.97 55.40 -26.00
N VAL A 355 -14.70 55.09 -25.83
CA VAL A 355 -14.09 55.04 -24.49
C VAL A 355 -13.65 56.44 -24.11
N SER A 356 -14.41 57.15 -23.32
CA SER A 356 -13.95 58.39 -22.67
C SER A 356 -12.97 57.99 -21.56
N ARG A 357 -11.77 58.54 -21.59
CA ARG A 357 -10.75 58.32 -20.54
C ARG A 357 -11.29 58.79 -19.20
N PRO A 358 -11.22 58.01 -18.13
CA PRO A 358 -11.61 58.49 -16.81
C PRO A 358 -10.69 59.64 -16.41
N GLN A 359 -11.30 60.80 -16.09
CA GLN A 359 -10.56 61.91 -15.48
C GLN A 359 -10.39 61.63 -14.00
N VAL A 360 -9.14 61.56 -13.58
CA VAL A 360 -8.76 61.44 -12.16
C VAL A 360 -8.95 62.84 -11.56
N VAL A 361 -10.01 63.01 -10.77
CA VAL A 361 -10.17 64.21 -9.93
C VAL A 361 -9.31 64.02 -8.71
N VAL A 362 -8.18 64.71 -8.66
CA VAL A 362 -7.30 64.72 -7.48
C VAL A 362 -7.89 65.73 -6.47
N ASP A 363 -8.34 65.26 -5.33
CA ASP A 363 -8.70 66.08 -4.19
C ASP A 363 -7.42 66.52 -3.44
N PRO A 364 -7.03 67.80 -3.50
CA PRO A 364 -5.81 68.27 -2.88
C PRO A 364 -5.84 68.28 -1.35
N THR A 365 -6.99 67.95 -0.74
CA THR A 365 -7.16 67.91 0.73
C THR A 365 -7.14 66.50 1.28
N TYR A 366 -7.00 65.47 0.44
CA TYR A 366 -6.94 64.08 0.89
C TYR A 366 -5.58 63.75 1.51
N ASN A 367 -5.59 63.54 2.81
CA ASN A 367 -4.39 63.10 3.57
C ASN A 367 -4.64 61.68 4.11
N PRO A 368 -3.96 60.65 3.55
CA PRO A 368 -4.14 59.25 3.95
C PRO A 368 -3.68 58.94 5.38
N PHE A 369 -3.02 59.87 6.04
CA PHE A 369 -2.52 59.69 7.41
C PHE A 369 -3.47 60.31 8.49
N HIS A 370 -4.61 60.89 8.10
CA HIS A 370 -5.63 61.42 9.00
C HIS A 370 -6.97 60.70 8.81
N THR A 371 -7.00 59.41 9.15
CA THR A 371 -8.28 58.70 9.33
C THR A 371 -8.66 58.81 10.81
N ARG A 372 -9.74 59.55 11.13
CA ARG A 372 -10.40 59.47 12.42
C ARG A 372 -10.99 58.09 12.60
N GLY A 373 -10.23 57.17 13.23
CA GLY A 373 -10.66 55.83 13.56
C GLY A 373 -11.62 55.83 14.75
N THR A 374 -12.67 55.12 14.62
CA THR A 374 -13.50 54.63 15.70
C THR A 374 -12.68 53.74 16.62
N ILE A 375 -12.59 54.15 17.89
CA ILE A 375 -11.83 53.50 18.94
C ILE A 375 -12.51 52.18 19.32
N TYR A 376 -11.88 51.04 19.00
CA TYR A 376 -12.11 49.79 19.70
C TYR A 376 -11.07 49.67 20.80
N PRO A 377 -11.45 49.33 22.03
CA PRO A 377 -10.46 49.21 23.12
C PRO A 377 -9.62 47.94 22.94
N ASP A 378 -8.35 48.18 22.65
CA ASP A 378 -7.31 47.17 22.59
C ASP A 378 -6.98 46.72 24.02
N LYS A 379 -7.35 45.49 24.40
CA LYS A 379 -6.80 44.80 25.56
C LYS A 379 -5.72 43.83 25.10
N ALA A 380 -4.54 44.35 24.86
CA ALA A 380 -3.36 43.50 24.77
C ALA A 380 -3.00 42.99 26.18
N PRO A 381 -2.82 41.71 26.41
CA PRO A 381 -2.31 41.19 27.69
C PRO A 381 -0.84 41.57 27.83
N LYS A 382 -0.53 42.35 28.89
CA LYS A 382 0.83 42.59 29.34
C LYS A 382 1.37 41.30 29.97
N SER A 383 2.30 40.70 29.32
CA SER A 383 3.27 39.66 29.74
C SER A 383 3.25 38.41 28.85
N TRP A 384 3.86 38.57 27.70
CA TRP A 384 4.23 37.43 26.85
C TRP A 384 5.50 36.71 27.38
N GLU A 385 6.21 37.30 28.31
CA GLU A 385 7.42 36.72 28.92
C GLU A 385 7.14 35.54 29.86
N SER A 386 5.94 35.44 30.44
CA SER A 386 5.56 34.33 31.33
C SER A 386 5.26 33.01 30.58
N LEU A 387 5.24 33.02 29.26
CA LEU A 387 5.04 31.79 28.43
C LEU A 387 6.35 31.01 28.23
N TYR A 388 7.51 31.57 28.60
CA TYR A 388 8.81 30.92 28.40
C TYR A 388 9.45 30.33 29.68
N GLU A 389 8.85 30.51 30.84
CA GLU A 389 9.40 29.98 32.10
C GLU A 389 9.09 28.49 32.38
N GLY A 390 8.27 27.82 31.54
CA GLY A 390 7.90 26.41 31.71
C GLY A 390 8.72 25.38 30.95
N ALA A 391 9.74 25.79 30.18
CA ALA A 391 10.48 24.87 29.31
C ALA A 391 11.95 24.70 29.76
N ARG A 392 12.17 24.25 30.98
CA ARG A 392 13.51 23.76 31.38
C ARG A 392 13.40 22.49 32.21
N THR A 393 13.99 21.45 31.65
CA THR A 393 14.47 20.20 32.28
C THR A 393 13.42 19.21 32.75
N ASP A 394 13.29 18.10 32.00
CA ASP A 394 13.54 16.83 32.65
C ASP A 394 14.18 15.82 31.68
N ARG A 395 15.22 15.19 32.23
CA ARG A 395 16.13 14.27 31.57
C ARG A 395 15.49 12.91 31.36
N PHE A 396 15.78 12.31 30.22
CA PHE A 396 15.62 10.91 29.98
C PHE A 396 16.27 10.05 31.08
N ALA A 397 15.51 9.12 31.62
CA ALA A 397 16.01 7.96 32.33
C ALA A 397 15.38 6.72 31.69
N ASP A 398 16.23 5.92 31.07
CA ASP A 398 15.96 4.57 30.56
C ASP A 398 15.62 3.59 31.69
N GLY A 399 14.65 2.72 31.43
CA GLY A 399 14.44 1.49 32.19
C GLY A 399 13.13 0.80 31.79
N PRO A 400 13.15 -0.46 31.31
CA PRO A 400 11.93 -1.17 30.97
C PRO A 400 11.24 -1.66 32.24
N ALA A 401 10.08 -1.06 32.57
CA ALA A 401 9.21 -1.58 33.59
C ALA A 401 8.32 -2.69 33.00
N THR A 402 8.53 -3.90 33.44
CA THR A 402 7.60 -5.01 33.30
C THR A 402 6.24 -4.65 33.93
N PRO A 403 5.11 -4.85 33.26
CA PRO A 403 3.83 -4.61 33.89
C PRO A 403 3.52 -5.72 34.89
N ASP A 404 3.45 -5.34 36.14
CA ASP A 404 2.94 -6.15 37.23
C ASP A 404 1.46 -6.50 36.97
N ARG A 405 1.15 -7.77 37.12
CA ARG A 405 -0.20 -8.31 36.95
C ARG A 405 -1.05 -7.90 38.13
N ALA A 406 -1.65 -6.72 38.10
CA ALA A 406 -2.71 -6.36 39.02
C ALA A 406 -3.95 -7.19 38.72
N GLN A 407 -4.32 -8.07 39.65
CA GLN A 407 -5.60 -8.79 39.68
C GLN A 407 -6.71 -7.73 39.81
N THR A 408 -7.52 -7.63 38.78
CA THR A 408 -8.58 -6.64 38.69
C THR A 408 -9.90 -7.25 39.09
N ALA A 409 -10.47 -6.78 40.19
CA ALA A 409 -11.85 -7.06 40.60
C ALA A 409 -12.84 -6.59 39.51
N ALA A 410 -13.78 -7.44 39.15
CA ALA A 410 -14.88 -7.07 38.26
C ALA A 410 -15.82 -6.13 39.01
N MET A 411 -16.07 -4.93 38.48
CA MET A 411 -17.11 -4.04 39.03
C MET A 411 -18.48 -4.69 38.95
N PRO A 412 -19.27 -4.71 40.01
CA PRO A 412 -20.63 -5.24 39.96
C PRO A 412 -21.54 -4.34 39.11
N LEU A 413 -22.31 -4.94 38.21
CA LEU A 413 -23.26 -4.29 37.31
C LEU A 413 -24.29 -3.34 37.97
N THR A 414 -24.50 -3.48 39.27
CA THR A 414 -25.50 -2.72 40.07
C THR A 414 -25.09 -1.26 40.34
N GLU A 415 -23.81 -0.90 40.26
CA GLU A 415 -23.35 0.47 40.53
C GLU A 415 -23.45 1.42 39.33
N ILE A 416 -23.58 0.88 38.13
CA ILE A 416 -23.59 1.68 36.87
C ILE A 416 -24.95 2.38 36.68
N ASP A 417 -26.03 1.82 37.23
CA ASP A 417 -27.39 2.30 36.97
C ASP A 417 -27.81 3.52 37.83
N SER A 418 -27.12 3.85 38.91
CA SER A 418 -27.53 4.89 39.86
C SER A 418 -26.57 6.08 40.02
N GLY A 419 -25.36 6.03 39.44
CA GLY A 419 -24.37 7.10 39.60
C GLY A 419 -24.49 8.22 38.54
N PRO A 420 -24.03 9.45 38.86
CA PRO A 420 -23.94 10.53 37.88
C PRO A 420 -22.86 10.25 36.83
N LEU A 421 -23.17 10.46 35.57
CA LEU A 421 -22.23 10.36 34.42
C LEU A 421 -21.87 11.74 33.91
N TRP A 422 -20.59 11.99 33.72
CA TRP A 422 -20.12 13.24 33.16
C TRP A 422 -19.32 13.01 31.89
N GLN A 423 -19.53 13.86 30.90
CA GLN A 423 -18.72 13.86 29.69
C GLN A 423 -17.62 14.93 29.81
N TYR A 424 -16.38 14.54 29.54
CA TYR A 424 -15.24 15.46 29.50
C TYR A 424 -14.70 15.60 28.08
N ASN A 425 -14.65 16.83 27.59
CA ASN A 425 -14.10 17.22 26.28
C ASN A 425 -14.74 16.50 25.06
N GLY A 426 -15.98 15.98 25.16
CA GLY A 426 -16.62 15.19 24.12
C GLY A 426 -15.85 13.89 23.77
N LYS A 427 -14.96 13.45 24.66
CA LYS A 427 -14.05 12.34 24.42
C LYS A 427 -14.08 11.26 25.49
N TYR A 428 -14.25 11.64 26.73
CA TYR A 428 -14.26 10.73 27.87
C TYR A 428 -15.56 10.80 28.63
N ILE A 429 -16.04 9.63 29.05
CA ILE A 429 -17.14 9.49 30.03
C ILE A 429 -16.49 9.17 31.37
N LEU A 430 -16.86 9.94 32.37
CA LEU A 430 -16.37 9.81 33.74
C LEU A 430 -17.46 9.21 34.62
N LEU A 431 -17.13 8.14 35.32
CA LEU A 431 -18.01 7.44 36.23
C LEU A 431 -17.32 7.36 37.61
N PRO A 432 -17.86 8.03 38.67
CA PRO A 432 -17.34 7.88 40.02
C PRO A 432 -17.76 6.52 40.59
N GLY A 433 -16.85 5.86 41.26
CA GLY A 433 -17.04 4.60 41.94
C GLY A 433 -16.36 4.60 43.31
N GLU A 434 -16.58 3.57 44.11
CA GLU A 434 -15.97 3.45 45.45
C GLU A 434 -14.44 3.38 45.40
N GLU A 435 -13.87 2.75 44.40
CA GLU A 435 -12.42 2.59 44.24
C GLU A 435 -11.73 3.81 43.60
N GLY A 436 -12.49 4.75 43.03
CA GLY A 436 -11.96 5.91 42.33
C GLY A 436 -12.82 6.37 41.16
N LEU A 437 -12.19 7.09 40.22
CA LEU A 437 -12.84 7.62 39.02
C LEU A 437 -12.53 6.73 37.80
N THR A 438 -13.56 6.09 37.27
CA THR A 438 -13.45 5.33 36.02
C THR A 438 -13.57 6.28 34.82
N MET A 439 -12.58 6.25 33.94
CA MET A 439 -12.53 7.02 32.69
C MET A 439 -12.73 6.09 31.50
N ILE A 440 -13.75 6.33 30.68
CA ILE A 440 -14.08 5.55 29.49
C ILE A 440 -13.90 6.42 28.25
N HIS A 441 -13.09 5.96 27.30
CA HIS A 441 -12.91 6.67 26.04
C HIS A 441 -14.11 6.38 25.12
N GLN A 442 -15.02 7.34 24.95
CA GLN A 442 -16.29 7.27 24.24
C GLN A 442 -16.20 6.58 22.86
N HIS A 443 -15.33 7.06 21.97
CA HIS A 443 -15.17 6.51 20.63
C HIS A 443 -14.68 5.06 20.67
N ARG A 444 -13.66 4.76 21.47
CA ARG A 444 -13.11 3.40 21.59
C ARG A 444 -14.10 2.41 22.20
N ALA A 445 -14.88 2.85 23.16
CA ALA A 445 -15.97 2.06 23.73
C ALA A 445 -16.98 1.68 22.66
N HIS A 446 -17.40 2.65 21.84
CA HIS A 446 -18.37 2.39 20.77
C HIS A 446 -17.79 1.49 19.67
N VAL A 447 -16.48 1.66 19.30
CA VAL A 447 -15.79 0.74 18.38
C VAL A 447 -15.84 -0.70 18.92
N THR A 448 -15.54 -0.91 20.20
CA THR A 448 -15.57 -2.25 20.81
C THR A 448 -16.97 -2.86 20.77
N ILE A 449 -18.01 -2.08 21.10
CA ILE A 449 -19.41 -2.53 21.06
C ILE A 449 -19.82 -2.92 19.64
N LEU A 450 -19.55 -2.05 18.66
CA LEU A 450 -19.92 -2.29 17.27
C LEU A 450 -19.15 -3.48 16.68
N TYR A 451 -17.88 -3.65 17.02
CA TYR A 451 -17.06 -4.77 16.57
C TYR A 451 -17.68 -6.12 16.96
N HIS A 452 -18.01 -6.30 18.24
CA HIS A 452 -18.65 -7.53 18.70
C HIS A 452 -20.04 -7.72 18.07
N ARG A 453 -20.81 -6.65 17.90
CA ARG A 453 -22.11 -6.71 17.23
C ARG A 453 -21.99 -7.15 15.77
N PHE A 454 -21.01 -6.63 15.03
CA PHE A 454 -20.78 -7.03 13.65
C PHE A 454 -20.30 -8.48 13.54
N LEU A 455 -19.43 -8.94 14.42
CA LEU A 455 -19.02 -10.35 14.46
C LEU A 455 -20.22 -11.29 14.71
N ASP A 456 -21.08 -10.94 15.65
CA ASP A 456 -22.30 -11.72 15.94
C ASP A 456 -23.25 -11.74 14.74
N GLN A 457 -23.44 -10.60 14.07
CA GLN A 457 -24.24 -10.51 12.84
C GLN A 457 -23.69 -11.40 11.72
N MET A 458 -22.36 -11.40 11.53
CA MET A 458 -21.71 -12.27 10.53
C MET A 458 -21.82 -13.75 10.91
N ALA A 459 -21.72 -14.09 12.20
CA ALA A 459 -21.86 -15.48 12.67
C ALA A 459 -23.26 -16.06 12.41
N HIS A 460 -24.30 -15.22 12.52
CA HIS A 460 -25.69 -15.64 12.37
C HIS A 460 -26.30 -15.28 11.01
N SER A 461 -25.53 -14.68 10.08
CA SER A 461 -25.99 -14.20 8.77
C SER A 461 -27.23 -13.28 8.85
N GLN A 462 -27.26 -12.40 9.86
CA GLN A 462 -28.39 -11.51 10.18
C GLN A 462 -28.13 -10.03 9.81
N GLY A 463 -27.18 -9.76 8.91
CA GLY A 463 -26.90 -8.39 8.45
C GLY A 463 -28.13 -7.78 7.77
N ALA A 464 -28.65 -6.68 8.32
CA ALA A 464 -29.72 -5.92 7.69
C ALA A 464 -29.12 -5.01 6.61
N SER A 465 -29.49 -5.24 5.34
CA SER A 465 -29.15 -4.37 4.22
C SER A 465 -30.17 -3.23 4.11
N GLN A 466 -29.69 -2.01 3.94
CA GLN A 466 -30.48 -0.86 3.55
C GLN A 466 -30.17 -0.52 2.09
N GLN A 467 -31.17 -0.59 1.23
CA GLN A 467 -31.03 -0.25 -0.19
C GLN A 467 -30.79 1.24 -0.37
N LEU A 468 -29.88 1.57 -1.27
CA LEU A 468 -29.58 2.94 -1.67
C LEU A 468 -30.56 3.41 -2.73
N LEU A 469 -31.11 4.62 -2.59
CA LEU A 469 -31.95 5.23 -3.60
C LEU A 469 -31.20 5.48 -4.92
N PHE A 470 -29.91 5.77 -4.82
CA PHE A 470 -28.99 5.93 -5.94
C PHE A 470 -27.77 5.04 -5.72
N PRO A 471 -27.63 3.95 -6.49
CA PRO A 471 -26.44 3.10 -6.41
C PRO A 471 -25.16 3.89 -6.70
N GLU A 472 -24.15 3.73 -5.87
CA GLU A 472 -22.83 4.33 -6.09
C GLU A 472 -21.90 3.34 -6.78
N VAL A 473 -21.14 3.82 -7.78
CA VAL A 473 -20.19 2.99 -8.52
C VAL A 473 -18.80 3.20 -7.96
N ILE A 474 -18.14 2.10 -7.61
CA ILE A 474 -16.73 2.07 -7.21
C ILE A 474 -15.91 1.41 -8.31
N SER A 475 -14.83 2.07 -8.74
CA SER A 475 -13.83 1.47 -9.63
C SER A 475 -12.65 1.01 -8.79
N LEU A 476 -12.17 -0.18 -9.08
CA LEU A 476 -11.19 -0.92 -8.29
C LEU A 476 -10.00 -1.30 -9.18
N SER A 477 -8.81 -1.36 -8.58
CA SER A 477 -7.64 -1.93 -9.24
C SER A 477 -7.78 -3.45 -9.40
N PRO A 478 -7.05 -4.11 -10.31
CA PRO A 478 -7.16 -5.55 -10.52
C PRO A 478 -6.95 -6.39 -9.26
N ASP A 479 -6.03 -5.97 -8.39
CA ASP A 479 -5.81 -6.61 -7.08
C ASP A 479 -6.97 -6.41 -6.11
N GLU A 480 -7.64 -5.25 -6.16
CA GLU A 480 -8.84 -4.97 -5.36
C GLU A 480 -10.06 -5.73 -5.89
N MET A 481 -10.19 -5.89 -7.20
CA MET A 481 -11.24 -6.73 -7.80
C MET A 481 -11.14 -8.19 -7.31
N VAL A 482 -9.92 -8.72 -7.30
CA VAL A 482 -9.64 -10.05 -6.75
C VAL A 482 -10.00 -10.11 -5.26
N LEU A 483 -9.63 -9.07 -4.49
CA LEU A 483 -9.93 -9.01 -3.06
C LEU A 483 -11.44 -8.93 -2.78
N VAL A 484 -12.19 -8.10 -3.51
CA VAL A 484 -13.66 -8.04 -3.39
C VAL A 484 -14.29 -9.38 -3.67
N GLY A 485 -13.84 -10.10 -4.73
CA GLY A 485 -14.30 -11.45 -5.02
C GLY A 485 -14.07 -12.44 -3.86
N GLN A 486 -12.98 -12.26 -3.08
CA GLN A 486 -12.68 -13.08 -1.89
C GLN A 486 -13.66 -12.88 -0.76
N ILE A 487 -13.92 -11.61 -0.42
CA ILE A 487 -14.69 -11.21 0.75
C ILE A 487 -16.15 -10.92 0.42
N ALA A 488 -16.59 -11.20 -0.82
CA ALA A 488 -17.95 -10.90 -1.29
C ALA A 488 -19.03 -11.56 -0.42
N GLU A 489 -18.80 -12.79 0.01
CA GLU A 489 -19.72 -13.52 0.87
C GLU A 489 -19.81 -12.89 2.27
N GLU A 490 -18.68 -12.51 2.83
CA GLU A 490 -18.58 -11.84 4.13
C GLU A 490 -19.22 -10.44 4.07
N LEU A 491 -18.99 -9.67 2.99
CA LEU A 491 -19.64 -8.38 2.75
C LEU A 491 -21.16 -8.51 2.64
N ARG A 492 -21.63 -9.52 1.91
CA ARG A 492 -23.06 -9.82 1.79
C ARG A 492 -23.68 -10.20 3.13
N THR A 493 -22.98 -11.00 3.93
CA THR A 493 -23.45 -11.46 5.25
C THR A 493 -23.68 -10.30 6.22
N ILE A 494 -22.91 -9.21 6.09
CA ILE A 494 -23.06 -8.02 6.94
C ILE A 494 -24.04 -6.98 6.38
N GLY A 495 -24.49 -7.16 5.12
CA GLY A 495 -25.52 -6.31 4.51
C GLY A 495 -25.04 -5.41 3.37
N PHE A 496 -23.83 -5.62 2.80
CA PHE A 496 -23.46 -5.00 1.53
C PHE A 496 -24.08 -5.78 0.37
N GLU A 497 -24.68 -5.06 -0.56
CA GLU A 497 -25.14 -5.60 -1.83
C GLU A 497 -24.32 -4.98 -2.96
N LEU A 498 -23.44 -5.81 -3.55
CA LEU A 498 -22.52 -5.43 -4.61
C LEU A 498 -22.89 -6.14 -5.90
N GLU A 499 -22.98 -5.40 -7.00
CA GLU A 499 -23.18 -5.95 -8.34
C GLU A 499 -22.00 -5.55 -9.23
N GLN A 500 -21.40 -6.52 -9.90
CA GLN A 500 -20.29 -6.25 -10.83
C GLN A 500 -20.85 -5.64 -12.12
N LEU A 501 -20.43 -4.43 -12.47
CA LEU A 501 -20.84 -3.73 -13.69
C LEU A 501 -19.87 -3.94 -14.85
N SER A 502 -18.58 -4.06 -14.54
CA SER A 502 -17.51 -4.24 -15.52
C SER A 502 -16.32 -4.96 -14.87
N PRO A 503 -15.32 -5.41 -15.65
CA PRO A 503 -14.12 -6.05 -15.10
C PRO A 503 -13.35 -5.21 -14.07
N ASP A 504 -13.60 -3.91 -14.00
CA ASP A 504 -12.91 -2.94 -13.14
C ASP A 504 -13.83 -2.20 -12.17
N SER A 505 -15.14 -2.54 -12.10
CA SER A 505 -16.08 -1.76 -11.27
C SER A 505 -17.23 -2.57 -10.68
N TYR A 506 -17.64 -2.16 -9.46
CA TYR A 506 -18.83 -2.64 -8.78
C TYR A 506 -19.83 -1.50 -8.54
N SER A 507 -21.12 -1.84 -8.59
CA SER A 507 -22.21 -1.00 -8.09
C SER A 507 -22.56 -1.41 -6.66
N ILE A 508 -22.62 -0.47 -5.75
CA ILE A 508 -23.09 -0.65 -4.38
C ILE A 508 -24.57 -0.32 -4.36
N GLN A 509 -25.42 -1.34 -4.24
CA GLN A 509 -26.87 -1.21 -4.24
C GLN A 509 -27.45 -1.13 -2.82
N GLY A 510 -26.80 -1.80 -1.86
CA GLY A 510 -27.20 -1.84 -0.46
C GLY A 510 -26.02 -1.79 0.48
N VAL A 511 -26.26 -1.24 1.68
CA VAL A 511 -25.25 -1.09 2.73
C VAL A 511 -25.79 -1.55 4.08
N PRO A 512 -24.93 -1.96 5.03
CA PRO A 512 -25.35 -2.20 6.40
C PRO A 512 -26.09 -1.01 7.00
N SER A 513 -27.23 -1.24 7.65
CA SER A 513 -28.10 -0.19 8.20
C SER A 513 -27.38 0.77 9.15
N GLN A 514 -26.33 0.32 9.83
CA GLN A 514 -25.52 1.10 10.77
C GLN A 514 -24.66 2.17 10.12
N ILE A 515 -24.36 2.03 8.81
CA ILE A 515 -23.55 3.00 8.03
C ILE A 515 -24.35 3.72 6.94
N ALA A 516 -25.66 3.50 6.88
CA ALA A 516 -26.52 4.05 5.82
C ALA A 516 -26.50 5.58 5.70
N ALA A 517 -26.09 6.30 6.76
CA ALA A 517 -25.93 7.76 6.74
C ALA A 517 -24.59 8.24 6.16
N GLN A 518 -23.68 7.32 5.80
CA GLN A 518 -22.35 7.62 5.28
C GLN A 518 -22.27 7.27 3.79
N SER A 519 -21.33 7.90 3.06
CA SER A 519 -21.03 7.46 1.70
C SER A 519 -20.43 6.05 1.71
N PRO A 520 -21.00 5.10 0.95
CA PRO A 520 -20.56 3.71 0.96
C PRO A 520 -19.19 3.48 0.36
N VAL A 521 -18.79 4.29 -0.64
CA VAL A 521 -17.50 4.12 -1.35
C VAL A 521 -16.29 4.26 -0.42
N PRO A 522 -16.16 5.32 0.41
CA PRO A 522 -15.05 5.43 1.36
C PRO A 522 -15.02 4.29 2.39
N VAL A 523 -16.18 3.82 2.85
CA VAL A 523 -16.26 2.73 3.84
C VAL A 523 -15.78 1.42 3.21
N LEU A 524 -16.23 1.09 1.99
CA LEU A 524 -15.76 -0.10 1.28
C LEU A 524 -14.25 -0.04 1.00
N GLN A 525 -13.74 1.13 0.57
CA GLN A 525 -12.30 1.33 0.37
C GLN A 525 -11.50 1.12 1.67
N GLN A 526 -12.02 1.57 2.80
CA GLN A 526 -11.37 1.36 4.10
C GLN A 526 -11.34 -0.12 4.48
N ILE A 527 -12.42 -0.88 4.23
CA ILE A 527 -12.48 -2.33 4.45
C ILE A 527 -11.41 -3.02 3.60
N LEU A 528 -11.37 -2.73 2.29
CA LEU A 528 -10.41 -3.33 1.37
C LEU A 528 -8.96 -3.03 1.79
N SER A 529 -8.68 -1.81 2.23
CA SER A 529 -7.36 -1.43 2.75
C SER A 529 -6.99 -2.22 4.00
N CYS A 530 -7.90 -2.32 4.96
CA CYS A 530 -7.67 -3.04 6.22
C CYS A 530 -7.38 -4.53 5.98
N VAL A 531 -8.17 -5.18 5.11
CA VAL A 531 -7.98 -6.59 4.76
C VAL A 531 -6.65 -6.80 4.00
N ARG A 532 -6.25 -5.86 3.14
CA ARG A 532 -4.99 -5.93 2.40
C ARG A 532 -3.76 -5.79 3.30
N GLU A 533 -3.76 -4.82 4.21
CA GLU A 533 -2.61 -4.52 5.08
C GLU A 533 -2.27 -5.63 6.06
N ARG A 534 -3.28 -6.27 6.62
CA ARG A 534 -3.10 -7.29 7.65
C ARG A 534 -2.86 -8.70 7.10
N GLY A 535 -2.98 -8.89 5.79
CA GLY A 535 -2.64 -10.15 5.12
C GLY A 535 -3.46 -11.34 5.61
N ALA A 536 -4.76 -11.15 5.86
CA ALA A 536 -5.65 -12.20 6.31
C ALA A 536 -5.77 -13.32 5.30
N ASP A 537 -5.57 -14.55 5.75
CA ASP A 537 -5.61 -15.76 4.91
C ASP A 537 -6.83 -16.64 5.18
N THR A 538 -7.52 -16.41 6.28
CA THR A 538 -8.68 -17.22 6.68
C THR A 538 -9.97 -16.40 6.72
N ARG A 539 -11.13 -17.07 6.50
CA ARG A 539 -12.45 -16.41 6.61
C ARG A 539 -12.68 -15.78 7.99
N ALA A 540 -12.16 -16.39 9.05
CA ALA A 540 -12.28 -15.85 10.40
C ALA A 540 -11.53 -14.51 10.52
N GLU A 541 -10.30 -14.43 10.02
CA GLU A 541 -9.51 -13.20 10.01
C GLU A 541 -10.17 -12.11 9.15
N TRP A 542 -10.77 -12.45 8.00
CA TRP A 542 -11.52 -11.48 7.18
C TRP A 542 -12.70 -10.89 7.94
N ARG A 543 -13.49 -11.74 8.62
CA ARG A 543 -14.63 -11.29 9.44
C ARG A 543 -14.20 -10.33 10.53
N GLU A 544 -13.12 -10.63 11.23
CA GLU A 544 -12.56 -9.75 12.26
C GLU A 544 -12.13 -8.39 11.69
N GLN A 545 -11.47 -8.39 10.53
CA GLN A 545 -10.98 -7.16 9.90
C GLN A 545 -12.11 -6.32 9.31
N ILE A 546 -13.09 -6.94 8.66
CA ILE A 546 -14.28 -6.27 8.15
C ILE A 546 -15.07 -5.67 9.31
N ALA A 547 -15.31 -6.45 10.39
CA ALA A 547 -16.00 -5.98 11.57
C ALA A 547 -15.29 -4.80 12.23
N LEU A 548 -13.95 -4.85 12.35
CA LEU A 548 -13.16 -3.77 12.93
C LEU A 548 -13.21 -2.51 12.07
N SER A 549 -13.05 -2.62 10.75
CA SER A 549 -13.11 -1.49 9.83
C SER A 549 -14.48 -0.82 9.84
N LEU A 550 -15.55 -1.61 9.82
CA LEU A 550 -16.92 -1.11 9.94
C LEU A 550 -17.17 -0.44 11.30
N ALA A 551 -16.72 -1.06 12.39
CA ALA A 551 -16.86 -0.49 13.72
C ALA A 551 -16.16 0.86 13.85
N GLN A 552 -14.97 1.01 13.29
CA GLN A 552 -14.24 2.28 13.28
C GLN A 552 -14.96 3.35 12.46
N SER A 553 -15.54 2.97 11.31
CA SER A 553 -16.27 3.89 10.46
C SER A 553 -17.60 4.33 11.07
N ALA A 554 -18.34 3.40 11.69
CA ALA A 554 -19.67 3.65 12.27
C ALA A 554 -19.63 4.24 13.69
N ALA A 555 -18.46 4.25 14.36
CA ALA A 555 -18.36 4.68 15.73
C ALA A 555 -18.61 6.18 15.90
N ILE A 556 -19.13 6.54 17.06
CA ILE A 556 -19.35 7.94 17.48
C ILE A 556 -18.07 8.74 17.30
N PRO A 557 -18.05 9.83 16.52
CA PRO A 557 -16.85 10.62 16.30
C PRO A 557 -16.37 11.29 17.60
N VAL A 558 -15.07 11.50 17.70
CA VAL A 558 -14.46 12.23 18.82
C VAL A 558 -14.97 13.67 18.80
N GLY A 559 -15.37 14.19 19.96
CA GLY A 559 -15.91 15.55 20.09
C GLY A 559 -17.44 15.63 20.07
N LYS A 560 -18.15 14.54 19.76
CA LYS A 560 -19.62 14.52 19.81
C LYS A 560 -20.11 14.55 21.26
N SER A 561 -21.01 15.51 21.56
CA SER A 561 -21.71 15.55 22.85
C SER A 561 -22.74 14.43 22.94
N LEU A 562 -22.77 13.73 24.07
CA LEU A 562 -23.75 12.71 24.39
C LEU A 562 -24.64 13.20 25.53
N ASN A 563 -25.93 12.87 25.47
CA ASN A 563 -26.82 13.07 26.58
C ASN A 563 -26.65 11.94 27.63
N GLU A 564 -27.25 12.13 28.81
CA GLU A 564 -27.08 11.17 29.92
C GLU A 564 -27.59 9.75 29.57
N LYS A 565 -28.69 9.66 28.80
CA LYS A 565 -29.21 8.38 28.34
C LYS A 565 -28.26 7.66 27.41
N GLU A 566 -27.70 8.38 26.41
CA GLU A 566 -26.75 7.83 25.45
C GLU A 566 -25.46 7.38 26.15
N MET A 567 -24.96 8.15 27.12
CA MET A 567 -23.79 7.76 27.92
C MET A 567 -24.07 6.47 28.72
N ARG A 568 -25.22 6.40 29.35
CA ARG A 568 -25.64 5.25 30.17
C ARG A 568 -25.80 3.99 29.32
N GLU A 569 -26.43 4.11 28.14
CA GLU A 569 -26.61 3.01 27.19
C GLU A 569 -25.26 2.51 26.67
N LEU A 570 -24.34 3.43 26.34
CA LEU A 570 -23.02 3.07 25.87
C LEU A 570 -22.20 2.36 26.95
N VAL A 571 -22.23 2.84 28.18
CA VAL A 571 -21.51 2.20 29.30
C VAL A 571 -22.11 0.83 29.62
N SER A 572 -23.43 0.72 29.69
CA SER A 572 -24.12 -0.55 29.95
C SER A 572 -23.82 -1.60 28.86
N SER A 573 -23.86 -1.19 27.57
CA SER A 573 -23.53 -2.08 26.45
C SER A 573 -22.07 -2.51 26.47
N LEU A 574 -21.15 -1.61 26.84
CA LEU A 574 -19.72 -1.92 26.95
C LEU A 574 -19.46 -2.99 28.03
N MET A 575 -20.09 -2.85 29.19
CA MET A 575 -19.87 -3.76 30.33
C MET A 575 -20.40 -5.18 30.08
N GLN A 576 -21.29 -5.37 29.12
CA GLN A 576 -21.76 -6.71 28.71
C GLN A 576 -20.68 -7.47 27.89
N ILE A 577 -19.64 -6.80 27.44
CA ILE A 577 -18.58 -7.38 26.62
C ILE A 577 -17.44 -7.88 27.51
N PRO A 578 -17.01 -9.15 27.39
CA PRO A 578 -15.94 -9.69 28.23
C PRO A 578 -14.61 -8.93 28.12
N THR A 579 -14.30 -8.40 26.93
CA THR A 579 -13.06 -7.71 26.63
C THR A 579 -13.20 -6.18 26.61
N HIS A 580 -14.06 -5.61 27.45
CA HIS A 580 -14.43 -4.19 27.47
C HIS A 580 -13.30 -3.20 27.80
N ARG A 581 -12.14 -3.66 28.28
CA ARG A 581 -11.02 -2.80 28.68
C ARG A 581 -10.12 -2.37 27.55
N ILE A 582 -10.05 -3.16 26.50
CA ILE A 582 -9.12 -2.98 25.38
C ILE A 582 -9.91 -3.12 24.07
N THR A 583 -9.64 -2.24 23.09
CA THR A 583 -10.19 -2.39 21.74
C THR A 583 -9.58 -3.60 21.02
N PRO A 584 -10.22 -4.13 19.97
CA PRO A 584 -9.64 -5.22 19.17
C PRO A 584 -8.28 -4.91 18.56
N ASP A 585 -7.95 -3.62 18.39
CA ASP A 585 -6.64 -3.14 17.91
C ASP A 585 -5.66 -2.78 19.05
N GLY A 586 -5.94 -3.23 20.29
CA GLY A 586 -5.03 -3.17 21.45
C GLY A 586 -4.98 -1.82 22.19
N LYS A 587 -5.90 -0.89 21.92
CA LYS A 587 -5.94 0.42 22.60
C LYS A 587 -6.80 0.37 23.87
N THR A 588 -6.38 1.05 24.93
CA THR A 588 -7.13 1.11 26.19
C THR A 588 -8.46 1.82 26.00
N VAL A 589 -9.55 1.19 26.41
CA VAL A 589 -10.92 1.71 26.41
C VAL A 589 -11.28 2.34 27.74
N LEU A 590 -10.95 1.63 28.83
CA LEU A 590 -11.32 1.96 30.21
C LEU A 590 -10.07 2.04 31.07
N SER A 591 -9.96 3.09 31.88
CA SER A 591 -8.90 3.30 32.87
C SER A 591 -9.52 3.74 34.20
N LEU A 592 -9.06 3.15 35.28
CA LEU A 592 -9.43 3.54 36.65
C LEU A 592 -8.35 4.47 37.21
N LEU A 593 -8.73 5.63 37.72
CA LEU A 593 -7.91 6.52 38.50
C LEU A 593 -8.29 6.29 39.98
N SER A 594 -7.44 5.63 40.74
CA SER A 594 -7.72 5.28 42.10
C SER A 594 -7.80 6.49 43.03
N ASN A 595 -8.55 6.37 44.16
CA ASN A 595 -8.63 7.45 45.13
C ASN A 595 -7.26 7.85 45.66
N GLU A 596 -6.33 6.90 45.86
CA GLU A 596 -4.95 7.19 46.27
C GLU A 596 -4.18 8.02 45.22
N GLU A 597 -4.40 7.76 43.93
CA GLU A 597 -3.76 8.54 42.85
C GLU A 597 -4.33 9.94 42.74
N ILE A 598 -5.60 10.11 43.07
CA ILE A 598 -6.25 11.42 43.14
C ILE A 598 -5.69 12.20 44.34
N GLU A 599 -5.66 11.60 45.52
CA GLU A 599 -5.15 12.23 46.74
C GLU A 599 -3.68 12.62 46.65
N LYS A 600 -2.83 11.83 45.98
CA LYS A 600 -1.42 12.16 45.73
C LYS A 600 -1.18 13.44 44.91
N LYS A 601 -2.22 13.96 44.27
CA LYS A 601 -2.13 15.18 43.45
C LYS A 601 -2.46 16.46 44.21
N PHE A 602 -3.04 16.31 45.38
CA PHE A 602 -3.37 17.40 46.31
C PHE A 602 -2.52 17.31 47.59
#